data_7f28f5dc5096643f9d2aa7f97bd65544
#
_entry.id   7f28f5dc5096643f9d2aa7f97bd65544
#
_cell.length_a   1.000
_cell.length_b   1.000
_cell.length_c   1.000
_cell.angle_alpha   90.00
_cell.angle_beta   90.00
_cell.angle_gamma   90.00
#
_symmetry.space_group_name_H-M   'P 1'
#
loop_
_entity.id
_entity.type
_entity.pdbx_description
1 polymer ?
#
loop_
_entity_poly.entity_id
_entity_poly.type
_entity_poly.pdbx_seq_one_letter_code
_entity_poly.pdbx_strand_id
1 'polypeptide(L)'
;MKYIFSILRCYSLTELMSLIIFKLSKRKRYVYYKKENTKWAYISYLPEVFFRQHDDNYLNTHQNKRESLVMGQVFANNGFNFVVESFDTVSVDNRRYDIILGLEPNFCNVAKKNLDALKIYYATGAYYKHQNLMVKVRTDYFNTKHSCHVPYYRTVIENDAADLADFIFQIAQNIR
;
A
#
# COMPACT_ATOMS: atom_id res chain seq x y z
N MET A 1 14.28 23.16 -17.25
CA MET A 1 14.89 22.54 -18.43
C MET A 1 16.21 21.81 -18.16
N LYS A 2 17.13 22.28 -17.31
CA LYS A 2 18.43 21.60 -17.03
C LYS A 2 18.30 20.17 -16.44
N TYR A 3 17.25 19.88 -15.66
CA TYR A 3 17.04 18.57 -15.03
C TYR A 3 16.66 17.46 -16.02
N ILE A 4 15.93 17.79 -17.09
CA ILE A 4 15.53 16.82 -18.13
C ILE A 4 16.74 16.40 -18.96
N PHE A 5 17.64 17.32 -19.26
CA PHE A 5 18.88 17.04 -20.02
C PHE A 5 19.90 16.18 -19.24
N SER A 6 19.93 16.26 -17.91
CA SER A 6 20.80 15.39 -17.10
C SER A 6 20.31 13.93 -17.08
N ILE A 7 19.00 13.72 -17.08
CA ILE A 7 18.40 12.37 -17.13
C ILE A 7 18.65 11.72 -18.49
N LEU A 8 18.55 12.48 -19.59
CA LEU A 8 18.80 11.99 -20.95
C LEU A 8 20.28 11.59 -21.21
N ARG A 9 21.22 12.05 -20.39
CA ARG A 9 22.65 11.66 -20.48
C ARG A 9 22.99 10.36 -19.74
N CYS A 10 22.15 9.91 -18.81
CA CYS A 10 22.42 8.75 -17.96
C CYS A 10 21.75 7.47 -18.43
N TYR A 11 20.79 7.55 -19.36
CA TYR A 11 20.03 6.39 -19.84
C TYR A 11 20.08 6.29 -21.35
N SER A 12 20.26 5.08 -21.85
CA SER A 12 20.09 4.79 -23.29
C SER A 12 18.61 5.00 -23.69
N LEU A 13 18.36 5.19 -24.97
CA LEU A 13 17.00 5.35 -25.51
C LEU A 13 16.11 4.14 -25.16
N THR A 14 16.69 2.94 -25.17
CA THR A 14 16.03 1.68 -24.80
C THR A 14 15.67 1.62 -23.31
N GLU A 15 16.54 2.10 -22.43
CA GLU A 15 16.27 2.20 -20.99
C GLU A 15 15.21 3.26 -20.70
N LEU A 16 15.25 4.41 -21.39
CA LEU A 16 14.23 5.45 -21.25
C LEU A 16 12.85 4.96 -21.72
N MET A 17 12.80 4.26 -22.85
CA MET A 17 11.57 3.65 -23.35
C MET A 17 11.06 2.57 -22.39
N SER A 18 11.93 1.74 -21.82
CA SER A 18 11.54 0.74 -20.82
C SER A 18 11.02 1.38 -19.53
N LEU A 19 11.60 2.49 -19.08
CA LEU A 19 11.11 3.27 -17.94
C LEU A 19 9.76 3.94 -18.21
N ILE A 20 9.55 4.45 -19.42
CA ILE A 20 8.27 5.04 -19.86
C ILE A 20 7.22 3.94 -19.96
N ILE A 21 7.52 2.81 -20.61
CA ILE A 21 6.64 1.65 -20.69
C ILE A 21 6.33 1.12 -19.29
N PHE A 22 7.31 1.02 -18.40
CA PHE A 22 7.11 0.61 -17.02
C PHE A 22 6.21 1.59 -16.25
N LYS A 23 6.39 2.91 -16.42
CA LYS A 23 5.50 3.93 -15.79
C LYS A 23 4.09 3.91 -16.37
N LEU A 24 3.95 3.70 -17.67
CA LEU A 24 2.64 3.62 -18.34
C LEU A 24 1.94 2.28 -18.08
N SER A 25 2.70 1.20 -17.88
CA SER A 25 2.20 -0.14 -17.60
C SER A 25 1.99 -0.45 -16.13
N LYS A 26 2.14 0.53 -15.22
CA LYS A 26 1.77 0.33 -13.81
C LYS A 26 0.31 -0.10 -13.75
N ARG A 27 0.12 -1.41 -13.77
CA ARG A 27 -1.20 -2.03 -13.64
C ARG A 27 -1.66 -1.79 -12.20
N LYS A 28 -2.48 -0.75 -12.04
CA LYS A 28 -2.96 -0.30 -10.73
C LYS A 28 -4.06 -1.18 -10.16
N ARG A 29 -4.49 -2.19 -10.90
CA ARG A 29 -5.59 -3.09 -10.53
C ARG A 29 -5.36 -4.50 -11.06
N TYR A 30 -5.65 -5.49 -10.21
CA TYR A 30 -5.73 -6.92 -10.55
C TYR A 30 -7.07 -7.47 -10.09
N VAL A 31 -7.67 -8.39 -10.85
CA VAL A 31 -8.93 -9.04 -10.51
C VAL A 31 -8.75 -10.55 -10.64
N TYR A 32 -9.02 -11.26 -9.55
CA TYR A 32 -9.16 -12.71 -9.53
C TYR A 32 -10.64 -13.07 -9.51
N TYR A 33 -11.07 -13.91 -10.45
CA TYR A 33 -12.46 -14.30 -10.60
C TYR A 33 -12.59 -15.79 -10.89
N LYS A 34 -13.44 -16.46 -10.12
CA LYS A 34 -13.97 -17.80 -10.39
C LYS A 34 -15.48 -17.75 -10.33
N LYS A 35 -16.14 -18.38 -11.32
CA LYS A 35 -17.60 -18.32 -11.48
C LYS A 35 -18.35 -18.93 -10.29
N GLU A 36 -17.80 -19.96 -9.68
CA GLU A 36 -18.36 -20.67 -8.51
C GLU A 36 -18.31 -19.84 -7.21
N ASN A 37 -17.44 -18.85 -7.14
CA ASN A 37 -17.31 -17.98 -5.97
C ASN A 37 -18.37 -16.89 -6.00
N THR A 38 -19.09 -16.70 -4.91
CA THR A 38 -20.13 -15.67 -4.76
C THR A 38 -19.67 -14.47 -3.95
N LYS A 39 -18.69 -14.69 -3.04
CA LYS A 39 -18.15 -13.64 -2.15
C LYS A 39 -17.03 -12.86 -2.81
N TRP A 40 -16.90 -11.60 -2.42
CA TRP A 40 -15.89 -10.69 -2.94
C TRP A 40 -15.04 -10.07 -1.83
N ALA A 41 -13.73 -10.10 -2.00
CA ALA A 41 -12.78 -9.38 -1.16
C ALA A 41 -12.13 -8.22 -1.92
N TYR A 42 -11.78 -7.18 -1.20
CA TYR A 42 -10.99 -6.06 -1.70
C TYR A 42 -9.66 -5.98 -0.97
N ILE A 43 -8.58 -5.84 -1.70
CA ILE A 43 -7.22 -5.71 -1.17
C ILE A 43 -6.64 -4.37 -1.61
N SER A 44 -6.44 -3.47 -0.66
CA SER A 44 -5.73 -2.19 -0.87
C SER A 44 -4.25 -2.40 -0.59
N TYR A 45 -3.47 -2.86 -1.60
CA TYR A 45 -2.04 -3.13 -1.42
C TYR A 45 -1.27 -3.04 -2.74
N LEU A 46 -0.57 -4.10 -3.18
CA LEU A 46 0.31 -4.10 -4.35
C LEU A 46 -0.23 -5.00 -5.47
N PRO A 47 -0.95 -4.46 -6.46
CA PRO A 47 -1.51 -5.26 -7.56
C PRO A 47 -0.47 -5.76 -8.55
N GLU A 48 0.68 -5.09 -8.69
CA GLU A 48 1.69 -5.42 -9.70
C GLU A 48 2.29 -6.82 -9.53
N VAL A 49 2.31 -7.31 -8.29
CA VAL A 49 2.91 -8.62 -7.95
C VAL A 49 2.15 -9.77 -8.59
N PHE A 50 0.84 -9.65 -8.78
CA PHE A 50 0.01 -10.68 -9.39
C PHE A 50 0.29 -10.90 -10.89
N PHE A 51 0.88 -9.90 -11.54
CA PHE A 51 1.33 -10.01 -12.94
C PHE A 51 2.76 -10.55 -13.06
N ARG A 52 3.48 -10.66 -11.94
CA ARG A 52 4.87 -11.09 -11.86
C ARG A 52 5.07 -12.17 -10.77
N GLN A 53 4.03 -12.95 -10.49
CA GLN A 53 4.03 -13.96 -9.42
C GLN A 53 5.06 -15.09 -9.61
N HIS A 54 5.60 -15.28 -10.82
CA HIS A 54 6.63 -16.27 -11.12
C HIS A 54 8.04 -15.66 -11.23
N ASP A 55 8.20 -14.37 -10.95
CA ASP A 55 9.48 -13.67 -10.99
C ASP A 55 10.05 -13.56 -9.56
N ASP A 56 10.78 -14.60 -9.16
CA ASP A 56 11.37 -14.66 -7.81
C ASP A 56 12.36 -13.52 -7.54
N ASN A 57 13.11 -13.09 -8.55
CA ASN A 57 14.03 -11.96 -8.41
C ASN A 57 13.27 -10.68 -8.05
N TYR A 58 12.14 -10.44 -8.72
CA TYR A 58 11.28 -9.30 -8.42
C TYR A 58 10.62 -9.43 -7.04
N LEU A 59 10.10 -10.61 -6.70
CA LEU A 59 9.41 -10.85 -5.43
C LEU A 59 10.34 -10.72 -4.22
N ASN A 60 11.61 -11.10 -4.39
CA ASN A 60 12.61 -11.06 -3.31
C ASN A 60 13.19 -9.67 -3.05
N THR A 61 12.88 -8.67 -3.86
CA THR A 61 13.39 -7.30 -3.62
C THR A 61 12.78 -6.63 -2.40
N HIS A 62 11.57 -7.04 -1.97
CA HIS A 62 10.92 -6.50 -0.78
C HIS A 62 9.83 -7.46 -0.26
N GLN A 63 9.78 -7.69 1.07
CA GLN A 63 8.84 -8.64 1.69
C GLN A 63 7.36 -8.35 1.39
N ASN A 64 6.96 -7.07 1.30
CA ASN A 64 5.57 -6.69 1.03
C ASN A 64 5.03 -7.21 -0.31
N LYS A 65 5.91 -7.56 -1.25
CA LYS A 65 5.49 -8.18 -2.50
C LYS A 65 4.99 -9.61 -2.28
N ARG A 66 5.70 -10.39 -1.46
CA ARG A 66 5.24 -11.73 -1.07
C ARG A 66 4.00 -11.67 -0.20
N GLU A 67 3.92 -10.71 0.72
CA GLU A 67 2.74 -10.49 1.56
C GLU A 67 1.48 -10.27 0.70
N SER A 68 1.56 -9.42 -0.33
CA SER A 68 0.44 -9.17 -1.24
C SER A 68 -0.05 -10.44 -1.94
N LEU A 69 0.88 -11.29 -2.41
CA LEU A 69 0.51 -12.59 -3.02
C LEU A 69 -0.16 -13.51 -2.01
N VAL A 70 0.37 -13.58 -0.80
CA VAL A 70 -0.21 -14.41 0.28
C VAL A 70 -1.63 -13.95 0.63
N MET A 71 -1.86 -12.65 0.74
CA MET A 71 -3.21 -12.10 0.94
C MET A 71 -4.19 -12.58 -0.14
N GLY A 72 -3.80 -12.48 -1.42
CA GLY A 72 -4.63 -12.98 -2.52
C GLY A 72 -4.86 -14.48 -2.48
N GLN A 73 -3.83 -15.27 -2.15
CA GLN A 73 -3.93 -16.72 -2.01
C GLN A 73 -4.89 -17.14 -0.89
N VAL A 74 -4.84 -16.44 0.26
CA VAL A 74 -5.76 -16.68 1.37
C VAL A 74 -7.20 -16.49 0.92
N PHE A 75 -7.51 -15.39 0.22
CA PHE A 75 -8.87 -15.18 -0.29
C PHE A 75 -9.28 -16.19 -1.34
N ALA A 76 -8.41 -16.53 -2.29
CA ALA A 76 -8.68 -17.55 -3.31
C ALA A 76 -8.98 -18.92 -2.69
N ASN A 77 -8.18 -19.34 -1.70
CA ASN A 77 -8.33 -20.63 -1.03
C ASN A 77 -9.60 -20.71 -0.15
N ASN A 78 -10.13 -19.55 0.28
CA ASN A 78 -11.37 -19.46 1.04
C ASN A 78 -12.60 -19.16 0.18
N GLY A 79 -12.52 -19.34 -1.14
CA GLY A 79 -13.67 -19.23 -2.05
C GLY A 79 -14.10 -17.78 -2.32
N PHE A 80 -13.19 -16.81 -2.22
CA PHE A 80 -13.49 -15.44 -2.60
C PHE A 80 -13.00 -15.13 -4.01
N ASN A 81 -13.78 -14.36 -4.73
CA ASN A 81 -13.26 -13.50 -5.79
C ASN A 81 -12.62 -12.28 -5.14
N PHE A 82 -11.59 -11.70 -5.75
CA PHE A 82 -11.00 -10.52 -5.15
C PHE A 82 -10.47 -9.51 -6.18
N VAL A 83 -10.43 -8.26 -5.74
CA VAL A 83 -9.82 -7.14 -6.45
C VAL A 83 -8.65 -6.65 -5.61
N VAL A 84 -7.51 -6.42 -6.27
CA VAL A 84 -6.35 -5.74 -5.66
C VAL A 84 -6.15 -4.43 -6.38
N GLU A 85 -6.12 -3.34 -5.64
CA GLU A 85 -5.76 -2.01 -6.16
C GLU A 85 -4.63 -1.42 -5.32
N SER A 86 -3.85 -0.53 -5.96
CA SER A 86 -2.75 0.14 -5.25
C SER A 86 -3.28 0.96 -4.08
N PHE A 87 -2.62 0.85 -2.93
CA PHE A 87 -3.03 1.54 -1.70
C PHE A 87 -3.00 3.08 -1.83
N ASP A 88 -2.17 3.61 -2.75
CA ASP A 88 -1.99 5.05 -3.02
C ASP A 88 -2.95 5.62 -4.07
N THR A 89 -3.94 4.84 -4.52
CA THR A 89 -4.94 5.28 -5.49
C THR A 89 -6.28 5.55 -4.82
N VAL A 90 -7.18 6.19 -5.56
CA VAL A 90 -8.59 6.31 -5.17
C VAL A 90 -9.40 5.34 -6.02
N SER A 91 -9.93 4.30 -5.39
CA SER A 91 -10.79 3.34 -6.09
C SER A 91 -12.07 3.99 -6.56
N VAL A 92 -12.38 3.75 -7.84
CA VAL A 92 -13.66 4.12 -8.49
C VAL A 92 -14.61 2.92 -8.58
N ASP A 93 -14.23 1.78 -8.01
CA ASP A 93 -15.06 0.58 -8.01
C ASP A 93 -16.30 0.78 -7.13
N ASN A 94 -17.48 0.47 -7.67
CA ASN A 94 -18.76 0.54 -6.98
C ASN A 94 -19.29 -0.85 -6.57
N ARG A 95 -18.45 -1.87 -6.63
CA ARG A 95 -18.79 -3.22 -6.22
C ARG A 95 -18.99 -3.26 -4.71
N ARG A 96 -19.91 -4.12 -4.27
CA ARG A 96 -20.03 -4.49 -2.86
C ARG A 96 -19.01 -5.58 -2.55
N TYR A 97 -18.34 -5.43 -1.42
CA TYR A 97 -17.37 -6.37 -0.91
C TYR A 97 -17.82 -6.94 0.43
N ASP A 98 -17.54 -8.22 0.67
CA ASP A 98 -17.78 -8.87 1.95
C ASP A 98 -16.63 -8.61 2.93
N ILE A 99 -15.41 -8.50 2.41
CA ILE A 99 -14.20 -8.22 3.21
C ILE A 99 -13.35 -7.16 2.49
N ILE A 100 -12.80 -6.24 3.27
CA ILE A 100 -11.83 -5.22 2.82
C ILE A 100 -10.59 -5.34 3.68
N LEU A 101 -9.44 -5.56 3.04
CA LEU A 101 -8.13 -5.68 3.70
C LEU A 101 -7.14 -4.70 3.07
N GLY A 102 -6.31 -4.05 3.87
CA GLY A 102 -5.13 -3.35 3.34
C GLY A 102 -4.79 -2.05 4.02
N LEU A 103 -4.10 -1.19 3.26
CA LEU A 103 -3.50 0.08 3.67
C LEU A 103 -4.33 1.28 3.21
N GLU A 104 -4.21 2.36 3.98
CA GLU A 104 -4.67 3.69 3.60
C GLU A 104 -3.82 4.32 2.46
N PRO A 105 -4.32 5.32 1.73
CA PRO A 105 -5.66 5.93 1.85
C PRO A 105 -6.78 5.14 1.17
N ASN A 106 -6.45 4.20 0.26
CA ASN A 106 -7.45 3.53 -0.56
C ASN A 106 -8.35 2.59 0.25
N PHE A 107 -7.80 1.94 1.30
CA PHE A 107 -8.59 1.19 2.28
C PHE A 107 -9.75 2.03 2.84
N CYS A 108 -9.46 3.25 3.32
CA CYS A 108 -10.48 4.15 3.88
C CYS A 108 -11.56 4.52 2.86
N ASN A 109 -11.17 4.77 1.60
CA ASN A 109 -12.10 5.12 0.53
C ASN A 109 -13.11 4.00 0.24
N VAL A 110 -12.64 2.74 0.22
CA VAL A 110 -13.48 1.58 -0.07
C VAL A 110 -14.30 1.18 1.17
N ALA A 111 -13.71 1.25 2.36
CA ALA A 111 -14.39 0.98 3.62
C ALA A 111 -15.61 1.89 3.85
N LYS A 112 -15.49 3.18 3.55
CA LYS A 112 -16.59 4.15 3.66
C LYS A 112 -17.76 3.87 2.70
N LYS A 113 -17.49 3.23 1.56
CA LYS A 113 -18.52 2.85 0.58
C LYS A 113 -19.19 1.50 0.88
N ASN A 114 -18.56 0.66 1.74
CA ASN A 114 -19.00 -0.70 2.04
C ASN A 114 -19.20 -0.86 3.55
N LEU A 115 -20.28 -0.28 4.07
CA LEU A 115 -20.54 -0.22 5.52
C LEU A 115 -20.68 -1.60 6.14
N ASP A 116 -21.29 -2.56 5.40
CA ASP A 116 -21.57 -3.93 5.86
C ASP A 116 -20.37 -4.89 5.71
N ALA A 117 -19.30 -4.47 5.03
CA ALA A 117 -18.12 -5.30 4.83
C ALA A 117 -17.31 -5.44 6.11
N LEU A 118 -16.70 -6.62 6.31
CA LEU A 118 -15.67 -6.80 7.34
C LEU A 118 -14.39 -6.03 6.93
N LYS A 119 -13.93 -5.12 7.77
CA LYS A 119 -12.81 -4.22 7.50
C LYS A 119 -11.60 -4.59 8.33
N ILE A 120 -10.52 -4.96 7.66
CA ILE A 120 -9.25 -5.37 8.28
C ILE A 120 -8.16 -4.37 7.85
N TYR A 121 -7.76 -3.51 8.77
CA TYR A 121 -6.67 -2.59 8.51
C TYR A 121 -5.31 -3.29 8.69
N TYR A 122 -4.49 -3.28 7.64
CA TYR A 122 -3.14 -3.85 7.67
C TYR A 122 -2.13 -2.75 8.02
N ALA A 123 -1.88 -2.56 9.32
CA ALA A 123 -1.01 -1.50 9.82
C ALA A 123 0.47 -1.89 9.71
N THR A 124 1.19 -1.33 8.75
CA THR A 124 2.63 -1.56 8.54
C THR A 124 3.52 -0.65 9.37
N GLY A 125 2.94 0.29 10.09
CA GLY A 125 3.63 1.26 10.94
C GLY A 125 2.88 1.57 12.24
N ALA A 126 3.42 2.49 13.02
CA ALA A 126 2.75 2.98 14.21
C ALA A 126 1.54 3.85 13.84
N TYR A 127 0.55 3.89 14.76
CA TYR A 127 -0.58 4.80 14.62
C TYR A 127 -0.10 6.25 14.40
N TYR A 128 -0.66 6.93 13.41
CA TYR A 128 -0.14 8.21 12.91
C TYR A 128 0.04 9.29 14.00
N LYS A 129 -0.88 9.39 14.97
CA LYS A 129 -0.77 10.35 16.07
C LYS A 129 0.49 10.08 16.91
N HIS A 130 0.74 8.82 17.24
CA HIS A 130 1.92 8.43 17.99
C HIS A 130 3.20 8.67 17.18
N GLN A 131 3.21 8.25 15.92
CA GLN A 131 4.37 8.47 15.03
C GLN A 131 4.70 9.94 14.89
N ASN A 132 3.71 10.80 14.62
CA ASN A 132 3.91 12.23 14.45
C ASN A 132 4.37 12.91 15.74
N LEU A 133 3.82 12.49 16.90
CA LEU A 133 4.30 12.97 18.20
C LEU A 133 5.77 12.60 18.43
N MET A 134 6.15 11.34 18.16
CA MET A 134 7.54 10.88 18.34
C MET A 134 8.50 11.56 17.36
N VAL A 135 8.09 11.81 16.12
CA VAL A 135 8.87 12.60 15.16
C VAL A 135 9.12 14.01 15.71
N LYS A 136 8.07 14.66 16.22
CA LYS A 136 8.17 16.00 16.80
C LYS A 136 9.13 16.00 17.99
N VAL A 137 8.88 15.17 19.00
CA VAL A 137 9.69 15.12 20.22
C VAL A 137 11.17 14.88 19.89
N ARG A 138 11.47 13.92 19.03
CA ARG A 138 12.85 13.62 18.62
C ARG A 138 13.51 14.77 17.89
N THR A 139 12.78 15.41 16.97
CA THR A 139 13.32 16.52 16.16
C THR A 139 13.54 17.75 17.02
N ASP A 140 12.61 18.08 17.93
CA ASP A 140 12.75 19.22 18.86
C ASP A 140 13.94 19.03 19.80
N TYR A 141 14.10 17.81 20.35
CA TYR A 141 15.27 17.47 21.16
C TYR A 141 16.58 17.66 20.38
N PHE A 142 16.64 17.15 19.14
CA PHE A 142 17.82 17.29 18.29
C PHE A 142 18.13 18.76 17.98
N ASN A 143 17.12 19.53 17.58
CA ASN A 143 17.27 20.95 17.26
C ASN A 143 17.78 21.75 18.47
N THR A 144 17.22 21.51 19.65
CA THR A 144 17.65 22.15 20.89
C THR A 144 19.10 21.79 21.23
N LYS A 145 19.43 20.50 21.18
CA LYS A 145 20.76 19.99 21.55
C LYS A 145 21.87 20.50 20.63
N HIS A 146 21.58 20.65 19.34
CA HIS A 146 22.56 21.04 18.32
C HIS A 146 22.42 22.47 17.82
N SER A 147 21.55 23.26 18.44
CA SER A 147 21.27 24.67 18.06
C SER A 147 21.03 24.82 16.55
N CYS A 148 20.24 23.91 15.96
CA CYS A 148 19.95 23.87 14.54
C CYS A 148 18.42 23.86 14.29
N HIS A 149 18.02 23.90 13.02
CA HIS A 149 16.62 23.85 12.62
C HIS A 149 16.41 22.80 11.53
N VAL A 150 16.16 21.56 11.96
CA VAL A 150 15.76 20.45 11.07
C VAL A 150 14.25 20.37 11.06
N PRO A 151 13.60 20.28 9.89
CA PRO A 151 12.16 20.14 9.80
C PRO A 151 11.70 18.73 10.21
N TYR A 152 10.40 18.58 10.49
CA TYR A 152 9.81 17.29 10.84
C TYR A 152 9.68 16.40 9.61
N TYR A 153 10.68 15.54 9.39
CA TYR A 153 10.63 14.52 8.34
C TYR A 153 9.90 13.27 8.82
N ARG A 154 9.31 12.52 7.89
CA ARG A 154 8.59 11.26 8.13
C ARG A 154 7.33 11.40 8.97
N THR A 155 6.68 12.55 8.94
CA THR A 155 5.30 12.64 9.42
C THR A 155 4.38 11.88 8.49
N VAL A 156 3.37 11.23 9.07
CA VAL A 156 2.33 10.48 8.35
C VAL A 156 1.10 11.36 8.23
N ILE A 157 0.44 11.29 7.06
CA ILE A 157 -0.81 12.01 6.83
C ILE A 157 -1.88 11.43 7.76
N GLU A 158 -2.66 12.31 8.38
CA GLU A 158 -3.80 11.94 9.21
C GLU A 158 -4.80 11.10 8.40
N ASN A 159 -5.25 9.99 8.99
CA ASN A 159 -6.19 9.07 8.38
C ASN A 159 -7.09 8.42 9.43
N ASP A 160 -8.22 7.89 8.99
CA ASP A 160 -9.23 7.24 9.82
C ASP A 160 -9.25 5.71 9.67
N ALA A 161 -8.17 5.11 9.15
CA ALA A 161 -8.11 3.68 8.88
C ALA A 161 -8.34 2.82 10.13
N ALA A 162 -7.73 3.21 11.26
CA ALA A 162 -7.90 2.50 12.53
C ALA A 162 -9.32 2.63 13.10
N ASP A 163 -9.96 3.79 12.88
CA ASP A 163 -11.31 4.06 13.38
C ASP A 163 -12.39 3.36 12.53
N LEU A 164 -12.10 3.12 11.25
CA LEU A 164 -13.00 2.42 10.32
C LEU A 164 -12.90 0.90 10.41
N ALA A 165 -11.80 0.38 10.93
CA ALA A 165 -11.50 -1.04 10.92
C ALA A 165 -12.23 -1.80 12.03
N ASP A 166 -12.78 -2.98 11.70
CA ASP A 166 -13.29 -3.94 12.68
C ASP A 166 -12.12 -4.71 13.34
N PHE A 167 -11.02 -4.92 12.58
CA PHE A 167 -9.78 -5.54 13.05
C PHE A 167 -8.56 -4.80 12.52
N ILE A 168 -7.53 -4.70 13.38
CA ILE A 168 -6.23 -4.16 13.00
C ILE A 168 -5.21 -5.28 13.04
N PHE A 169 -4.58 -5.54 11.88
CA PHE A 169 -3.47 -6.47 11.76
C PHE A 169 -2.18 -5.66 11.71
N GLN A 170 -1.46 -5.60 12.83
CA GLN A 170 -0.24 -4.80 12.93
C GLN A 170 1.00 -5.68 12.91
N ILE A 171 1.95 -5.32 12.04
CA ILE A 171 3.31 -5.87 12.09
C ILE A 171 4.05 -5.11 13.18
N ALA A 172 4.07 -5.65 14.39
CA ALA A 172 4.82 -5.08 15.50
C ALA A 172 5.78 -6.12 16.06
N GLN A 173 7.05 -5.73 16.27
CA GLN A 173 7.93 -6.48 17.16
C GLN A 173 7.67 -6.03 18.61
N ASN A 174 7.34 -6.97 19.48
CA ASN A 174 7.44 -6.73 20.92
C ASN A 174 8.92 -6.53 21.26
N ILE A 175 9.36 -5.29 21.33
CA ILE A 175 10.63 -4.95 21.97
C ILE A 175 10.38 -5.09 23.47
N ARG A 176 10.84 -6.20 24.05
CA ARG A 176 10.95 -6.37 25.49
C ARG A 176 12.19 -5.65 25.99
#